data_d4e2531e9b2a13ca3add81affd8d014a
#
_entry.id   d4e2531e9b2a13ca3add81affd8d014a
#
_cell.length_a   1.000
_cell.length_b   1.000
_cell.length_c   1.000
_cell.angle_alpha   90.00
_cell.angle_beta   90.00
_cell.angle_gamma   90.00
#
_symmetry.space_group_name_H-M   'P 1'
#
loop_
_entity.id
_entity.type
_entity.pdbx_description
1 polymer ?
#
loop_
_entity_poly.entity_id
_entity_poly.type
_entity_poly.pdbx_seq_one_letter_code
_entity_poly.pdbx_strand_id
1 'polypeptide(L)'
;PAADGSSFGVSKVKNADQLAPALRVAFMESNEVMIEGFLDGTEISQGIYKTAEKTVVLPATEVVTANEFFDYDAKYNGQVQEITPARLSPETAEEVAKTTSRIYDILHANGIIRIDYIISKDKDGKDKVNMLEINTTPGMTVTSFIPQQVRAAGLDIKDVLSEIVENQF
;
A
#
# COMPACT_ATOMS: atom_id res chain seq x y z
N PRO A 1 8.41 -7.63 -12.93
CA PRO A 1 9.77 -7.14 -12.72
C PRO A 1 10.09 -7.04 -11.22
N ALA A 2 11.33 -7.42 -10.80
CA ALA A 2 11.71 -7.36 -9.38
C ALA A 2 12.21 -5.97 -8.94
N ALA A 3 12.56 -5.11 -9.88
CA ALA A 3 13.16 -3.81 -9.62
C ALA A 3 12.51 -2.70 -10.45
N ASP A 4 11.24 -2.49 -10.27
CA ASP A 4 10.54 -1.33 -10.86
C ASP A 4 9.28 -1.00 -10.06
N GLY A 5 8.71 0.18 -10.29
CA GLY A 5 7.51 0.67 -9.62
C GLY A 5 6.32 0.81 -10.57
N SER A 6 5.22 1.33 -10.05
CA SER A 6 4.02 1.70 -10.81
C SER A 6 3.39 0.58 -11.64
N SER A 7 3.64 -0.69 -11.28
CA SER A 7 3.12 -1.89 -11.98
C SER A 7 3.54 -2.01 -13.45
N PHE A 8 4.63 -1.37 -13.88
CA PHE A 8 5.17 -1.56 -15.23
C PHE A 8 5.63 -3.00 -15.43
N GLY A 9 5.26 -3.62 -16.57
CA GLY A 9 5.59 -4.99 -16.89
C GLY A 9 4.95 -6.06 -16.02
N VAL A 10 4.05 -5.69 -15.10
CA VAL A 10 3.29 -6.62 -14.26
C VAL A 10 2.13 -7.20 -15.04
N SER A 11 1.96 -8.52 -14.98
CA SER A 11 0.89 -9.23 -15.70
C SER A 11 0.19 -10.22 -14.77
N LYS A 12 -1.15 -10.26 -14.82
CA LYS A 12 -1.95 -11.32 -14.20
C LYS A 12 -2.04 -12.50 -15.16
N VAL A 13 -1.51 -13.65 -14.76
CA VAL A 13 -1.50 -14.90 -15.52
C VAL A 13 -2.61 -15.81 -14.99
N LYS A 14 -3.58 -16.18 -15.84
CA LYS A 14 -4.73 -17.03 -15.49
C LYS A 14 -4.51 -18.52 -15.85
N ASN A 15 -3.57 -18.81 -16.74
CA ASN A 15 -3.24 -20.17 -17.19
C ASN A 15 -1.79 -20.26 -17.66
N ALA A 16 -1.29 -21.48 -17.86
CA ALA A 16 0.10 -21.75 -18.20
C ALA A 16 0.52 -21.13 -19.56
N ASP A 17 -0.39 -21.02 -20.53
CA ASP A 17 -0.07 -20.50 -21.87
C ASP A 17 0.25 -19.00 -21.83
N GLN A 18 -0.27 -18.28 -20.83
CA GLN A 18 -0.02 -16.86 -20.63
C GLN A 18 1.32 -16.56 -19.92
N LEU A 19 1.94 -17.56 -19.29
CA LEU A 19 3.15 -17.36 -18.48
C LEU A 19 4.34 -16.89 -19.31
N ALA A 20 4.63 -17.58 -20.40
CA ALA A 20 5.78 -17.24 -21.24
C ALA A 20 5.67 -15.86 -21.92
N PRO A 21 4.51 -15.42 -22.44
CA PRO A 21 4.32 -14.03 -22.87
C PRO A 21 4.52 -13.01 -21.73
N ALA A 22 3.94 -13.25 -20.55
CA ALA A 22 4.05 -12.37 -19.38
C ALA A 22 5.51 -12.20 -18.93
N LEU A 23 6.27 -13.31 -18.88
CA LEU A 23 7.69 -13.28 -18.55
C LEU A 23 8.50 -12.43 -19.55
N ARG A 24 8.21 -12.53 -20.84
CA ARG A 24 8.89 -11.70 -21.85
C ARG A 24 8.67 -10.21 -21.60
N VAL A 25 7.43 -9.82 -21.27
CA VAL A 25 7.11 -8.42 -20.95
C VAL A 25 7.87 -7.98 -19.69
N ALA A 26 7.83 -8.78 -18.62
CA ALA A 26 8.50 -8.45 -17.37
C ALA A 26 10.03 -8.34 -17.52
N PHE A 27 10.65 -9.20 -18.35
CA PHE A 27 12.09 -9.16 -18.63
C PHE A 27 12.53 -7.99 -19.54
N MET A 28 11.60 -7.26 -20.15
CA MET A 28 11.95 -6.00 -20.82
C MET A 28 12.22 -4.87 -19.82
N GLU A 29 11.61 -4.96 -18.64
CA GLU A 29 11.72 -3.92 -17.59
C GLU A 29 12.81 -4.23 -16.54
N SER A 30 13.14 -5.51 -16.32
CA SER A 30 14.09 -5.92 -15.29
C SER A 30 14.82 -7.21 -15.64
N ASN A 31 16.05 -7.36 -15.16
CA ASN A 31 16.83 -8.60 -15.32
C ASN A 31 16.34 -9.73 -14.40
N GLU A 32 15.50 -9.43 -13.42
CA GLU A 32 14.91 -10.38 -12.49
C GLU A 32 13.39 -10.24 -12.50
N VAL A 33 12.69 -11.37 -12.40
CA VAL A 33 11.23 -11.42 -12.40
C VAL A 33 10.73 -12.20 -11.20
N MET A 34 9.81 -11.61 -10.46
CA MET A 34 9.05 -12.28 -9.40
C MET A 34 7.79 -12.94 -9.96
N ILE A 35 7.54 -14.19 -9.56
CA ILE A 35 6.28 -14.90 -9.83
C ILE A 35 5.62 -15.14 -8.48
N GLU A 36 4.43 -14.55 -8.30
CA GLU A 36 3.71 -14.57 -7.05
C GLU A 36 2.35 -15.25 -7.20
N GLY A 37 1.85 -15.83 -6.11
CA GLY A 37 0.46 -16.26 -6.04
C GLY A 37 -0.47 -15.04 -6.04
N PHE A 38 -1.50 -15.06 -6.88
CA PHE A 38 -2.51 -13.99 -6.86
C PHE A 38 -3.29 -14.01 -5.54
N LEU A 39 -3.36 -12.85 -4.90
CA LEU A 39 -4.18 -12.64 -3.71
C LEU A 39 -5.49 -11.93 -4.10
N ASP A 40 -6.60 -12.63 -3.90
CA ASP A 40 -7.94 -12.03 -4.05
C ASP A 40 -8.37 -11.38 -2.74
N GLY A 41 -8.75 -10.11 -2.77
CA GLY A 41 -9.11 -9.38 -1.56
C GLY A 41 -9.25 -7.89 -1.76
N THR A 42 -9.44 -7.19 -0.64
CA THR A 42 -9.53 -5.72 -0.61
C THR A 42 -8.13 -5.13 -0.50
N GLU A 43 -7.77 -4.29 -1.47
CA GLU A 43 -6.51 -3.54 -1.41
C GLU A 43 -6.67 -2.32 -0.51
N ILE A 44 -5.73 -2.16 0.40
CA ILE A 44 -5.67 -1.00 1.29
C ILE A 44 -4.23 -0.46 1.38
N SER A 45 -4.14 0.81 1.69
CA SER A 45 -2.88 1.53 1.88
C SER A 45 -2.90 2.25 3.22
N GLN A 46 -1.84 2.14 4.03
CA GLN A 46 -1.79 2.78 5.35
C GLN A 46 -0.47 3.51 5.58
N GLY A 47 -0.58 4.78 5.97
CA GLY A 47 0.53 5.62 6.36
C GLY A 47 0.85 5.50 7.86
N ILE A 48 2.12 5.71 8.18
CA ILE A 48 2.61 5.78 9.55
C ILE A 48 3.83 6.70 9.63
N TYR A 49 3.94 7.42 10.75
CA TYR A 49 5.19 8.04 11.17
C TYR A 49 5.35 7.89 12.70
N LYS A 50 6.59 7.94 13.15
CA LYS A 50 6.91 7.95 14.58
C LYS A 50 7.86 9.10 14.90
N THR A 51 7.68 9.64 16.09
CA THR A 51 8.63 10.56 16.74
C THR A 51 9.12 9.93 18.05
N ALA A 52 10.05 10.56 18.73
CA ALA A 52 10.48 10.13 20.06
C ALA A 52 9.33 10.05 21.07
N GLU A 53 8.27 10.83 20.87
CA GLU A 53 7.16 10.98 21.81
C GLU A 53 5.93 10.16 21.45
N LYS A 54 5.71 9.87 20.16
CA LYS A 54 4.47 9.24 19.70
C LYS A 54 4.61 8.37 18.46
N THR A 55 3.67 7.43 18.34
CA THR A 55 3.40 6.66 17.13
C THR A 55 2.08 7.12 16.54
N VAL A 56 2.08 7.53 15.28
CA VAL A 56 0.87 7.95 14.56
C VAL A 56 0.66 7.03 13.37
N VAL A 57 -0.30 6.10 13.51
CA VAL A 57 -0.81 5.27 12.42
C VAL A 57 -2.01 5.99 11.84
N LEU A 58 -1.94 6.35 10.56
CA LEU A 58 -3.01 7.09 9.88
C LEU A 58 -4.19 6.14 9.52
N PRO A 59 -5.41 6.67 9.34
CA PRO A 59 -6.51 5.88 8.79
C PRO A 59 -6.13 5.27 7.45
N ALA A 60 -6.42 3.98 7.25
CA ALA A 60 -6.15 3.33 5.97
C ALA A 60 -7.04 3.88 4.85
N THR A 61 -6.55 3.86 3.62
CA THR A 61 -7.32 4.11 2.40
C THR A 61 -7.61 2.80 1.70
N GLU A 62 -8.85 2.52 1.37
CA GLU A 62 -9.27 1.41 0.52
C GLU A 62 -9.20 1.84 -0.95
N VAL A 63 -8.64 0.97 -1.77
CA VAL A 63 -8.54 1.15 -3.22
C VAL A 63 -9.59 0.27 -3.89
N VAL A 64 -10.61 0.90 -4.47
CA VAL A 64 -11.68 0.21 -5.19
C VAL A 64 -11.45 0.39 -6.68
N THR A 65 -11.15 -0.69 -7.37
CA THR A 65 -11.01 -0.69 -8.83
C THR A 65 -12.15 -1.44 -9.48
N ALA A 66 -12.65 -0.92 -10.60
CA ALA A 66 -13.59 -1.65 -11.45
C ALA A 66 -12.91 -2.74 -12.29
N ASN A 67 -11.57 -2.71 -12.38
CA ASN A 67 -10.77 -3.68 -13.11
C ASN A 67 -10.45 -4.89 -12.22
N GLU A 68 -10.20 -6.06 -12.85
CA GLU A 68 -9.75 -7.28 -12.14
C GLU A 68 -8.39 -7.12 -11.44
N PHE A 69 -7.69 -6.00 -11.66
CA PHE A 69 -6.36 -5.74 -11.14
C PHE A 69 -6.08 -4.22 -11.12
N PHE A 70 -5.39 -3.74 -10.09
CA PHE A 70 -4.95 -2.35 -9.95
C PHE A 70 -3.67 -2.13 -10.80
N ASP A 71 -3.85 -2.13 -12.11
CA ASP A 71 -2.79 -1.90 -13.08
C ASP A 71 -2.47 -0.40 -13.28
N TYR A 72 -1.52 -0.13 -14.17
CA TYR A 72 -1.12 1.23 -14.51
C TYR A 72 -2.30 2.08 -15.04
N ASP A 73 -3.15 1.50 -15.89
CA ASP A 73 -4.30 2.21 -16.45
C ASP A 73 -5.34 2.54 -15.38
N ALA A 74 -5.57 1.64 -14.42
CA ALA A 74 -6.43 1.90 -13.27
C ALA A 74 -5.88 3.05 -12.41
N LYS A 75 -4.56 3.11 -12.19
CA LYS A 75 -3.90 4.15 -11.37
C LYS A 75 -4.03 5.56 -11.94
N TYR A 76 -4.01 5.71 -13.27
CA TYR A 76 -3.88 7.03 -13.90
C TYR A 76 -5.09 7.47 -14.73
N ASN A 77 -6.01 6.58 -15.07
CA ASN A 77 -7.16 6.88 -15.94
C ASN A 77 -8.50 7.06 -15.20
N GLY A 78 -8.48 7.32 -13.88
CA GLY A 78 -9.66 7.71 -13.11
C GLY A 78 -10.70 6.59 -12.88
N GLN A 79 -10.35 5.32 -13.07
CA GLN A 79 -11.21 4.16 -12.81
C GLN A 79 -11.09 3.62 -11.39
N VAL A 80 -10.44 4.36 -10.49
CA VAL A 80 -10.19 3.98 -9.11
C VAL A 80 -10.95 4.92 -8.18
N GLN A 81 -11.69 4.34 -7.26
CA GLN A 81 -12.27 5.05 -6.13
C GLN A 81 -11.41 4.80 -4.89
N GLU A 82 -10.96 5.87 -4.25
CA GLU A 82 -10.23 5.84 -2.99
C GLU A 82 -11.18 6.18 -1.84
N ILE A 83 -11.25 5.32 -0.83
CA ILE A 83 -12.14 5.50 0.32
C ILE A 83 -11.30 5.58 1.59
N THR A 84 -11.28 6.76 2.21
CA THR A 84 -10.56 7.00 3.47
C THR A 84 -11.51 7.57 4.53
N PRO A 85 -11.70 6.94 5.70
CA PRO A 85 -11.14 5.66 6.12
C PRO A 85 -11.64 4.45 5.32
N ALA A 86 -10.79 3.41 5.20
CA ALA A 86 -11.13 2.15 4.57
C ALA A 86 -12.27 1.43 5.30
N ARG A 87 -13.10 0.70 4.56
CA ARG A 87 -14.25 -0.06 5.09
C ARG A 87 -13.80 -1.40 5.66
N LEU A 88 -13.07 -1.38 6.76
CA LEU A 88 -12.58 -2.56 7.47
C LEU A 88 -13.41 -2.83 8.72
N SER A 89 -13.45 -4.10 9.17
CA SER A 89 -13.93 -4.39 10.51
C SER A 89 -12.98 -3.77 11.56
N PRO A 90 -13.47 -3.43 12.76
CA PRO A 90 -12.59 -2.90 13.81
C PRO A 90 -11.41 -3.82 14.12
N GLU A 91 -11.62 -5.13 14.10
CA GLU A 91 -10.59 -6.15 14.37
C GLU A 91 -9.51 -6.12 13.28
N THR A 92 -9.92 -6.10 12.01
CA THR A 92 -9.00 -6.04 10.87
C THR A 92 -8.23 -4.73 10.84
N ALA A 93 -8.90 -3.60 11.12
CA ALA A 93 -8.25 -2.29 11.19
C ALA A 93 -7.19 -2.24 12.30
N GLU A 94 -7.47 -2.83 13.46
CA GLU A 94 -6.51 -2.92 14.56
C GLU A 94 -5.31 -3.81 14.21
N GLU A 95 -5.55 -4.96 13.56
CA GLU A 95 -4.49 -5.88 13.11
C GLU A 95 -3.58 -5.20 12.07
N VAL A 96 -4.16 -4.49 11.09
CA VAL A 96 -3.39 -3.73 10.11
C VAL A 96 -2.55 -2.66 10.80
N ALA A 97 -3.13 -1.88 11.71
CA ALA A 97 -2.41 -0.83 12.42
C ALA A 97 -1.24 -1.37 13.26
N LYS A 98 -1.44 -2.48 13.98
CA LYS A 98 -0.38 -3.17 14.74
C LYS A 98 0.73 -3.68 13.81
N THR A 99 0.35 -4.29 12.69
CA THR A 99 1.29 -4.80 11.68
C THR A 99 2.10 -3.67 11.08
N THR A 100 1.45 -2.57 10.69
CA THR A 100 2.09 -1.36 10.17
C THR A 100 3.11 -0.79 11.15
N SER A 101 2.73 -0.66 12.43
CA SER A 101 3.64 -0.16 13.48
C SER A 101 4.84 -1.09 13.70
N ARG A 102 4.63 -2.40 13.68
CA ARG A 102 5.69 -3.40 13.83
C ARG A 102 6.66 -3.40 12.64
N ILE A 103 6.15 -3.28 11.41
CA ILE A 103 6.99 -3.19 10.20
C ILE A 103 7.88 -1.94 10.27
N TYR A 104 7.31 -0.80 10.69
CA TYR A 104 8.07 0.45 10.87
C TYR A 104 9.27 0.25 11.80
N ASP A 105 9.07 -0.44 12.93
CA ASP A 105 10.14 -0.70 13.90
C ASP A 105 11.20 -1.69 13.37
N ILE A 106 10.78 -2.76 12.72
CA ILE A 106 11.69 -3.77 12.13
C ILE A 106 12.61 -3.16 11.08
N LEU A 107 12.07 -2.22 10.28
CA LEU A 107 12.85 -1.53 9.24
C LEU A 107 13.70 -0.40 9.78
N HIS A 108 13.59 -0.06 11.06
CA HIS A 108 14.17 1.17 11.61
C HIS A 108 13.82 2.38 10.74
N ALA A 109 12.56 2.44 10.29
CA ALA A 109 12.11 3.48 9.39
C ALA A 109 12.16 4.84 10.08
N ASN A 110 12.39 5.91 9.29
CA ASN A 110 12.39 7.28 9.76
C ASN A 110 11.48 8.14 8.87
N GLY A 111 10.83 9.14 9.47
CA GLY A 111 9.85 9.96 8.78
C GLY A 111 8.53 9.23 8.53
N ILE A 112 7.85 9.59 7.47
CA ILE A 112 6.56 8.99 7.10
C ILE A 112 6.75 7.95 6.00
N ILE A 113 6.18 6.75 6.20
CA ILE A 113 6.14 5.69 5.20
C ILE A 113 4.70 5.28 4.92
N ARG A 114 4.50 4.58 3.80
CA ARG A 114 3.22 3.98 3.42
C ARG A 114 3.43 2.49 3.18
N ILE A 115 2.53 1.68 3.70
CA ILE A 115 2.53 0.24 3.49
C ILE A 115 1.23 -0.16 2.83
N ASP A 116 1.33 -0.95 1.78
CA ASP A 116 0.21 -1.41 0.99
C ASP A 116 -0.08 -2.88 1.30
N TYR A 117 -1.36 -3.23 1.42
CA TYR A 117 -1.83 -4.55 1.86
C TYR A 117 -2.97 -5.06 0.97
N ILE A 118 -3.14 -6.39 0.95
CA ILE A 118 -4.37 -7.04 0.52
C ILE A 118 -4.98 -7.77 1.71
N ILE A 119 -6.24 -7.44 2.01
CA ILE A 119 -7.04 -8.13 3.00
C ILE A 119 -7.79 -9.24 2.28
N SER A 120 -7.29 -10.46 2.37
CA SER A 120 -7.92 -11.65 1.80
C SER A 120 -8.72 -12.41 2.85
N LYS A 121 -9.46 -13.45 2.44
CA LYS A 121 -10.10 -14.38 3.37
C LYS A 121 -9.24 -15.65 3.51
N ASP A 122 -9.11 -16.13 4.73
CA ASP A 122 -8.54 -17.44 4.98
C ASP A 122 -9.58 -18.56 4.70
N LYS A 123 -9.19 -19.82 4.90
CA LYS A 123 -10.05 -21.00 4.72
C LYS A 123 -11.29 -21.02 5.64
N ASP A 124 -11.25 -20.28 6.74
CA ASP A 124 -12.32 -20.18 7.72
C ASP A 124 -13.17 -18.92 7.50
N GLY A 125 -12.89 -18.15 6.43
CA GLY A 125 -13.59 -16.94 6.07
C GLY A 125 -13.18 -15.70 6.89
N LYS A 126 -12.13 -15.79 7.71
CA LYS A 126 -11.60 -14.67 8.48
C LYS A 126 -10.69 -13.81 7.62
N ASP A 127 -10.61 -12.54 7.97
CA ASP A 127 -9.69 -11.61 7.35
C ASP A 127 -8.24 -12.03 7.62
N LYS A 128 -7.43 -11.98 6.56
CA LYS A 128 -6.00 -12.21 6.61
C LYS A 128 -5.29 -11.01 6.00
N VAL A 129 -4.44 -10.38 6.79
CA VAL A 129 -3.64 -9.24 6.39
C VAL A 129 -2.39 -9.73 5.64
N ASN A 130 -2.25 -9.37 4.37
CA ASN A 130 -1.08 -9.69 3.56
C ASN A 130 -0.41 -8.37 3.13
N MET A 131 0.84 -8.18 3.54
CA MET A 131 1.64 -7.03 3.14
C MET A 131 2.11 -7.22 1.69
N LEU A 132 1.98 -6.19 0.86
CA LEU A 132 2.43 -6.15 -0.53
C LEU A 132 3.77 -5.45 -0.66
N GLU A 133 3.79 -4.15 -0.36
CA GLU A 133 4.96 -3.32 -0.55
C GLU A 133 5.06 -2.20 0.49
N ILE A 134 6.24 -1.62 0.58
CA ILE A 134 6.54 -0.52 1.49
C ILE A 134 7.11 0.64 0.67
N ASN A 135 6.49 1.81 0.82
CA ASN A 135 6.90 3.04 0.17
C ASN A 135 7.52 3.97 1.20
N THR A 136 8.84 4.09 1.18
CA THR A 136 9.60 4.93 2.14
C THR A 136 9.63 6.40 1.76
N THR A 137 9.26 6.74 0.55
CA THR A 137 9.07 8.12 0.05
C THR A 137 7.71 8.25 -0.63
N PRO A 138 6.61 8.13 0.14
CA PRO A 138 5.26 8.13 -0.44
C PRO A 138 4.93 9.48 -1.08
N GLY A 139 4.02 9.45 -2.08
CA GLY A 139 3.54 10.66 -2.74
C GLY A 139 2.89 11.64 -1.76
N MET A 140 3.16 12.94 -1.97
CA MET A 140 2.70 14.05 -1.13
C MET A 140 1.87 15.09 -1.88
N THR A 141 1.35 14.77 -3.08
CA THR A 141 0.40 15.65 -3.75
C THR A 141 -0.95 15.64 -3.03
N VAL A 142 -1.78 16.66 -3.26
CA VAL A 142 -3.09 16.80 -2.58
C VAL A 142 -3.97 15.56 -2.72
N THR A 143 -3.83 14.83 -3.84
CA THR A 143 -4.57 13.60 -4.15
C THR A 143 -3.84 12.32 -3.75
N SER A 144 -2.62 12.39 -3.23
CA SER A 144 -1.89 11.21 -2.74
C SER A 144 -2.51 10.67 -1.44
N PHE A 145 -2.32 9.38 -1.15
CA PHE A 145 -2.90 8.71 0.01
C PHE A 145 -2.52 9.37 1.34
N ILE A 146 -1.23 9.69 1.54
CA ILE A 146 -0.78 10.27 2.81
C ILE A 146 -1.50 11.57 3.14
N PRO A 147 -1.57 12.61 2.27
CA PRO A 147 -2.35 13.81 2.56
C PRO A 147 -3.85 13.56 2.76
N GLN A 148 -4.44 12.57 2.09
CA GLN A 148 -5.83 12.19 2.31
C GLN A 148 -6.02 11.58 3.71
N GLN A 149 -5.14 10.67 4.11
CA GLN A 149 -5.15 10.01 5.41
C GLN A 149 -4.91 10.98 6.57
N VAL A 150 -3.98 11.93 6.40
CA VAL A 150 -3.73 13.02 7.36
C VAL A 150 -4.99 13.86 7.57
N ARG A 151 -5.66 14.28 6.50
CA ARG A 151 -6.93 15.01 6.59
C ARG A 151 -8.02 14.18 7.27
N ALA A 152 -8.14 12.89 6.94
CA ALA A 152 -9.11 11.98 7.55
C ALA A 152 -8.85 11.75 9.05
N ALA A 153 -7.58 11.84 9.48
CA ALA A 153 -7.19 11.82 10.89
C ALA A 153 -7.48 13.14 11.62
N GLY A 154 -7.96 14.18 10.93
CA GLY A 154 -8.14 15.52 11.50
C GLY A 154 -6.84 16.27 11.77
N LEU A 155 -5.75 15.87 11.10
CA LEU A 155 -4.42 16.47 11.22
C LEU A 155 -4.15 17.42 10.06
N ASP A 156 -3.23 18.38 10.28
CA ASP A 156 -2.69 19.23 9.22
C ASP A 156 -1.36 18.65 8.72
N ILE A 157 -1.22 18.56 7.39
CA ILE A 157 -0.01 18.00 6.76
C ILE A 157 1.24 18.81 7.11
N LYS A 158 1.10 20.14 7.28
CA LYS A 158 2.21 21.02 7.67
C LYS A 158 2.71 20.66 9.07
N ASP A 159 1.78 20.44 10.01
CA ASP A 159 2.13 20.09 11.38
C ASP A 159 2.80 18.72 11.43
N VAL A 160 2.26 17.73 10.70
CA VAL A 160 2.88 16.39 10.57
C VAL A 160 4.30 16.47 10.03
N LEU A 161 4.52 17.25 8.97
CA LEU A 161 5.86 17.42 8.39
C LEU A 161 6.81 18.16 9.34
N SER A 162 6.31 19.17 10.07
CA SER A 162 7.10 19.89 11.08
C SER A 162 7.54 18.94 12.20
N GLU A 163 6.63 18.14 12.75
CA GLU A 163 6.96 17.13 13.77
C GLU A 163 8.03 16.12 13.30
N ILE A 164 7.90 15.65 12.05
CA ILE A 164 8.89 14.71 11.48
C ILE A 164 10.26 15.37 11.35
N VAL A 165 10.31 16.63 10.91
CA VAL A 165 11.59 17.38 10.78
C VAL A 165 12.20 17.66 12.14
N GLU A 166 11.41 18.17 13.09
CA GLU A 166 11.88 18.47 14.45
C GLU A 166 12.40 17.22 15.18
N ASN A 167 11.82 16.06 14.89
CA ASN A 167 12.29 14.78 15.46
C ASN A 167 13.69 14.35 14.98
N GLN A 168 14.31 15.05 14.01
CA GLN A 168 15.67 14.75 13.53
C GLN A 168 16.74 15.48 14.32
N PHE A 169 16.40 16.44 15.16
CA PHE A 169 17.30 17.28 15.93
C PHE A 169 17.09 17.12 17.42
#